data_c60570feb221813f9469929125081df3
#
_entry.id   c60570feb221813f9469929125081df3
#
_cell.length_a   1.000
_cell.length_b   1.000
_cell.length_c   1.000
_cell.angle_alpha   90.00
_cell.angle_beta   90.00
_cell.angle_gamma   90.00
#
_symmetry.space_group_name_H-M   'P 1'
#
loop_
_entity.id
_entity.type
_entity.pdbx_description
1 polymer ?
#
loop_
_entity_poly.entity_id
_entity_poly.type
_entity_poly.pdbx_seq_one_letter_code
_entity_poly.pdbx_strand_id
1 'polypeptide(L)'
;MCERKPIGKTNKVKEQPETFSEIEAPYERPLIEERYEIINGARYYLSPSPGLDHQLLATKMSSVMHDVCQSNGIVVVAPMDVHLDKDNVLQPDVIFISNENMHIVHGQKIEGPPDLVVEILSPGSGKHDKINKKAIYEHFGIPEFWVVDPPHETVDQFVLGEGRYHLHGTFSEDHSLTSPKLACVHIDVKALFQEKIEYRQ
;
A
#
# COMPACT_ATOMS: atom_id res chain seq x y z
N MET A 1 -39.82 -0.91 -60.48
CA MET A 1 -38.71 -1.90 -60.57
C MET A 1 -37.46 -1.22 -60.03
N CYS A 2 -37.04 -1.62 -58.85
CA CYS A 2 -35.91 -1.05 -58.18
C CYS A 2 -34.86 -2.17 -58.04
N GLU A 3 -33.81 -2.12 -58.86
CA GLU A 3 -32.74 -3.11 -58.87
C GLU A 3 -31.86 -2.93 -57.65
N ARG A 4 -31.70 -3.99 -56.84
CA ARG A 4 -30.72 -4.06 -55.74
C ARG A 4 -29.36 -4.49 -56.27
N LYS A 5 -28.33 -3.65 -56.05
CA LYS A 5 -26.95 -4.01 -56.29
C LYS A 5 -26.44 -5.01 -55.27
N PRO A 6 -25.59 -5.96 -55.59
CA PRO A 6 -25.05 -6.96 -54.64
C PRO A 6 -24.01 -6.37 -53.74
N ILE A 7 -24.10 -6.76 -52.47
CA ILE A 7 -23.20 -6.38 -51.38
C ILE A 7 -21.85 -7.10 -51.57
N GLY A 8 -20.78 -6.31 -51.53
CA GLY A 8 -19.40 -6.73 -51.71
C GLY A 8 -18.93 -7.76 -50.69
N LYS A 9 -17.96 -8.56 -51.14
CA LYS A 9 -17.32 -9.66 -50.43
C LYS A 9 -16.64 -9.18 -49.14
N THR A 10 -17.03 -9.77 -48.02
CA THR A 10 -16.31 -9.64 -46.76
C THR A 10 -14.91 -10.26 -46.87
N ASN A 11 -13.89 -9.44 -46.72
CA ASN A 11 -12.51 -9.92 -46.50
C ASN A 11 -12.44 -10.66 -45.17
N LYS A 12 -12.25 -11.99 -45.22
CA LYS A 12 -11.86 -12.77 -44.06
C LYS A 12 -10.44 -12.34 -43.67
N VAL A 13 -10.33 -11.61 -42.56
CA VAL A 13 -9.08 -11.44 -41.83
C VAL A 13 -8.69 -12.84 -41.32
N LYS A 14 -7.60 -13.36 -41.84
CA LYS A 14 -6.96 -14.56 -41.29
C LYS A 14 -6.36 -14.16 -39.95
N GLU A 15 -7.03 -14.57 -38.85
CA GLU A 15 -6.40 -14.63 -37.54
C GLU A 15 -5.25 -15.64 -37.63
N GLN A 16 -4.02 -15.16 -37.58
CA GLN A 16 -2.88 -16.00 -37.28
C GLN A 16 -2.91 -16.30 -35.81
N PRO A 17 -2.81 -17.57 -35.37
CA PRO A 17 -2.64 -17.86 -33.95
C PRO A 17 -1.31 -17.24 -33.50
N GLU A 18 -1.36 -16.35 -32.50
CA GLU A 18 -0.17 -15.93 -31.80
C GLU A 18 0.42 -17.15 -31.09
N THR A 19 1.40 -17.78 -31.72
CA THR A 19 2.20 -18.81 -31.06
C THR A 19 3.11 -18.08 -30.10
N PHE A 20 2.80 -18.15 -28.80
CA PHE A 20 3.81 -17.84 -27.77
C PHE A 20 4.95 -18.84 -27.99
N SER A 21 6.10 -18.34 -28.48
CA SER A 21 7.31 -19.15 -28.48
C SER A 21 7.70 -19.40 -27.03
N GLU A 22 7.79 -20.64 -26.61
CA GLU A 22 8.39 -21.01 -25.31
C GLU A 22 9.79 -20.40 -25.28
N ILE A 23 10.01 -19.51 -24.30
CA ILE A 23 11.33 -18.94 -24.07
C ILE A 23 12.12 -20.04 -23.33
N GLU A 24 12.91 -20.82 -24.07
CA GLU A 24 13.81 -21.85 -23.52
C GLU A 24 15.06 -21.26 -22.80
N ALA A 25 15.14 -19.94 -22.68
CA ALA A 25 16.21 -19.33 -21.91
C ALA A 25 15.94 -19.54 -20.40
N PRO A 26 16.97 -19.93 -19.61
CA PRO A 26 16.83 -19.96 -18.15
C PRO A 26 16.35 -18.57 -17.72
N TYR A 27 15.33 -18.55 -16.82
CA TYR A 27 14.78 -17.31 -16.26
C TYR A 27 15.92 -16.55 -15.57
N GLU A 28 16.62 -15.71 -16.31
CA GLU A 28 17.48 -14.70 -15.72
C GLU A 28 16.55 -13.67 -15.09
N ARG A 29 16.59 -13.57 -13.75
CA ARG A 29 15.89 -12.48 -13.07
C ARG A 29 16.26 -11.20 -13.79
N PRO A 30 15.29 -10.46 -14.37
CA PRO A 30 15.61 -9.12 -14.87
C PRO A 30 16.25 -8.37 -13.73
N LEU A 31 17.26 -7.54 -14.01
CA LEU A 31 17.84 -6.63 -13.03
C LEU A 31 16.66 -5.80 -12.49
N ILE A 32 16.13 -6.22 -11.34
CA ILE A 32 15.11 -5.45 -10.62
C ILE A 32 15.85 -4.18 -10.25
N GLU A 33 15.38 -3.04 -10.71
CA GLU A 33 15.87 -1.77 -10.18
C GLU A 33 15.79 -1.86 -8.66
N GLU A 34 16.94 -1.70 -8.00
CA GLU A 34 17.04 -1.86 -6.57
C GLU A 34 16.08 -0.87 -5.91
N ARG A 35 15.04 -1.39 -5.26
CA ARG A 35 14.10 -0.55 -4.52
C ARG A 35 14.79 -0.02 -3.28
N TYR A 36 14.67 1.25 -3.03
CA TYR A 36 15.21 1.91 -1.84
C TYR A 36 14.30 3.04 -1.36
N GLU A 37 14.40 3.35 -0.10
CA GLU A 37 13.88 4.57 0.50
C GLU A 37 15.01 5.57 0.70
N ILE A 38 14.68 6.85 0.75
CA ILE A 38 15.62 7.91 1.14
C ILE A 38 15.17 8.41 2.52
N ILE A 39 16.06 8.33 3.49
CA ILE A 39 15.80 8.75 4.86
C ILE A 39 16.94 9.66 5.31
N ASN A 40 16.63 10.92 5.59
CA ASN A 40 17.63 11.94 5.92
C ASN A 40 18.79 12.00 4.91
N GLY A 41 18.46 11.89 3.62
CA GLY A 41 19.42 11.91 2.51
C GLY A 41 20.22 10.62 2.30
N ALA A 42 20.06 9.61 3.15
CA ALA A 42 20.70 8.29 3.00
C ALA A 42 19.77 7.30 2.30
N ARG A 43 20.35 6.43 1.43
CA ARG A 43 19.60 5.36 0.76
C ARG A 43 19.54 4.12 1.63
N TYR A 44 18.34 3.60 1.82
CA TYR A 44 18.07 2.35 2.52
C TYR A 44 17.44 1.37 1.53
N TYR A 45 18.22 0.37 1.14
CA TYR A 45 17.75 -0.65 0.19
C TYR A 45 16.68 -1.52 0.85
N LEU A 46 15.54 -1.61 0.18
CA LEU A 46 14.45 -2.47 0.61
C LEU A 46 14.80 -3.93 0.31
N SER A 47 14.47 -4.83 1.24
CA SER A 47 14.62 -6.27 1.03
C SER A 47 13.91 -6.73 -0.25
N PRO A 48 14.38 -7.82 -0.88
CA PRO A 48 13.58 -8.45 -1.92
C PRO A 48 12.16 -8.69 -1.41
N SER A 49 11.22 -8.78 -2.27
CA SER A 49 9.77 -8.82 -2.03
C SER A 49 9.32 -9.25 -0.62
N PRO A 50 8.38 -8.55 0.03
CA PRO A 50 7.80 -8.98 1.29
C PRO A 50 7.21 -10.38 1.17
N GLY A 51 7.17 -11.13 2.27
CA GLY A 51 6.54 -12.44 2.33
C GLY A 51 5.04 -12.41 2.01
N LEU A 52 4.48 -13.58 1.70
CA LEU A 52 3.07 -13.70 1.30
C LEU A 52 2.13 -13.20 2.40
N ASP A 53 2.37 -13.52 3.67
CA ASP A 53 1.55 -13.06 4.80
C ASP A 53 1.48 -11.54 4.88
N HIS A 54 2.61 -10.87 4.69
CA HIS A 54 2.67 -9.41 4.65
C HIS A 54 1.83 -8.85 3.50
N GLN A 55 1.93 -9.44 2.30
CA GLN A 55 1.16 -9.01 1.12
C GLN A 55 -0.34 -9.21 1.30
N LEU A 56 -0.74 -10.34 1.87
CA LEU A 56 -2.15 -10.64 2.17
C LEU A 56 -2.71 -9.64 3.17
N LEU A 57 -1.95 -9.33 4.22
CA LEU A 57 -2.38 -8.37 5.23
C LEU A 57 -2.45 -6.95 4.68
N ALA A 58 -1.48 -6.54 3.84
CA ALA A 58 -1.52 -5.23 3.15
C ALA A 58 -2.74 -5.12 2.24
N THR A 59 -3.03 -6.19 1.47
CA THR A 59 -4.21 -6.26 0.61
C THR A 59 -5.50 -6.17 1.42
N LYS A 60 -5.58 -6.90 2.53
CA LYS A 60 -6.76 -6.91 3.39
C LYS A 60 -6.98 -5.58 4.08
N MET A 61 -5.92 -4.99 4.64
CA MET A 61 -5.96 -3.66 5.25
C MET A 61 -6.45 -2.62 4.24
N SER A 62 -5.91 -2.64 3.01
CA SER A 62 -6.32 -1.69 1.98
C SER A 62 -7.78 -1.89 1.55
N SER A 63 -8.25 -3.14 1.43
CA SER A 63 -9.64 -3.43 1.08
C SER A 63 -10.61 -2.92 2.13
N VAL A 64 -10.35 -3.24 3.40
CA VAL A 64 -11.20 -2.80 4.52
C VAL A 64 -11.20 -1.27 4.64
N MET A 65 -10.03 -0.64 4.51
CA MET A 65 -9.92 0.82 4.50
C MET A 65 -10.70 1.44 3.34
N HIS A 66 -10.59 0.85 2.14
CA HIS A 66 -11.34 1.30 0.96
C HIS A 66 -12.84 1.20 1.21
N ASP A 67 -13.34 0.07 1.71
CA ASP A 67 -14.76 -0.18 1.94
C ASP A 67 -15.38 0.85 2.89
N VAL A 68 -14.67 1.23 3.96
CA VAL A 68 -15.19 2.17 4.96
C VAL A 68 -14.94 3.65 4.61
N CYS A 69 -13.89 3.97 3.85
CA CYS A 69 -13.46 5.35 3.60
C CYS A 69 -13.52 5.81 2.14
N GLN A 70 -14.06 5.00 1.19
CA GLN A 70 -14.06 5.32 -0.26
C GLN A 70 -14.72 6.66 -0.63
N SER A 71 -15.67 7.14 0.17
CA SER A 71 -16.29 8.46 -0.04
C SER A 71 -15.47 9.62 0.54
N ASN A 72 -14.48 9.32 1.39
CA ASN A 72 -13.68 10.30 2.14
C ASN A 72 -12.29 10.54 1.58
N GLY A 73 -11.82 9.68 0.68
CA GLY A 73 -10.47 9.78 0.12
C GLY A 73 -10.07 8.57 -0.70
N ILE A 74 -8.77 8.42 -0.91
CA ILE A 74 -8.18 7.29 -1.62
C ILE A 74 -7.27 6.48 -0.71
N VAL A 75 -7.26 5.15 -0.93
CA VAL A 75 -6.33 4.21 -0.33
C VAL A 75 -5.32 3.78 -1.39
N VAL A 76 -4.05 3.85 -1.07
CA VAL A 76 -2.94 3.46 -1.97
C VAL A 76 -2.07 2.44 -1.24
N VAL A 77 -1.59 1.43 -1.96
CA VAL A 77 -0.70 0.38 -1.41
C VAL A 77 0.68 0.44 -2.06
N ALA A 78 1.67 -0.06 -1.33
CA ALA A 78 3.03 -0.22 -1.87
C ALA A 78 3.06 -1.11 -3.13
N PRO A 79 3.97 -0.84 -4.10
CA PRO A 79 5.00 0.21 -4.04
C PRO A 79 4.46 1.57 -4.49
N MET A 80 4.54 2.56 -3.63
CA MET A 80 4.22 3.96 -3.93
C MET A 80 5.13 4.89 -3.13
N ASP A 81 5.86 5.74 -3.85
CA ASP A 81 6.75 6.72 -3.22
C ASP A 81 5.96 7.91 -2.66
N VAL A 82 6.19 8.20 -1.39
CA VAL A 82 5.74 9.41 -0.72
C VAL A 82 6.93 10.33 -0.57
N HIS A 83 6.96 11.40 -1.35
CA HIS A 83 7.98 12.44 -1.30
C HIS A 83 7.61 13.46 -0.21
N LEU A 84 8.13 13.29 1.00
CA LEU A 84 7.91 14.26 2.08
C LEU A 84 8.78 15.51 1.86
N ASP A 85 10.03 15.32 1.42
CA ASP A 85 10.92 16.32 0.88
C ASP A 85 12.01 15.68 -0.01
N LYS A 86 13.03 16.43 -0.41
CA LYS A 86 14.14 15.92 -1.25
C LYS A 86 15.02 14.88 -0.57
N ASP A 87 15.05 14.87 0.77
CA ASP A 87 15.91 14.02 1.59
C ASP A 87 15.11 12.89 2.27
N ASN A 88 13.76 12.88 2.11
CA ASN A 88 12.87 11.89 2.69
C ASN A 88 11.82 11.43 1.69
N VAL A 89 12.06 10.24 1.12
CA VAL A 89 11.16 9.55 0.20
C VAL A 89 10.96 8.13 0.73
N LEU A 90 9.74 7.83 1.18
CA LEU A 90 9.41 6.56 1.82
C LEU A 90 8.34 5.80 1.04
N GLN A 91 8.28 4.47 1.24
CA GLN A 91 7.27 3.59 0.65
C GLN A 91 6.45 2.91 1.75
N PRO A 92 5.46 3.58 2.36
CA PRO A 92 4.59 2.95 3.34
C PRO A 92 3.77 1.80 2.72
N ASP A 93 3.45 0.78 3.50
CA ASP A 93 2.70 -0.37 3.00
C ASP A 93 1.27 0.00 2.58
N VAL A 94 0.59 0.84 3.37
CA VAL A 94 -0.73 1.39 3.05
C VAL A 94 -0.77 2.88 3.39
N ILE A 95 -1.39 3.65 2.51
CA ILE A 95 -1.51 5.11 2.59
C ILE A 95 -2.98 5.48 2.45
N PHE A 96 -3.47 6.41 3.26
CA PHE A 96 -4.75 7.07 3.04
C PHE A 96 -4.56 8.57 2.84
N ILE A 97 -5.20 9.11 1.80
CA ILE A 97 -5.21 10.54 1.49
C ILE A 97 -6.67 10.97 1.44
N SER A 98 -7.06 11.89 2.31
CA SER A 98 -8.42 12.42 2.36
C SER A 98 -8.72 13.31 1.15
N ASN A 99 -10.01 13.48 0.83
CA ASN A 99 -10.44 14.39 -0.23
C ASN A 99 -9.93 15.83 -0.01
N GLU A 100 -9.80 16.26 1.24
CA GLU A 100 -9.30 17.57 1.61
C GLU A 100 -7.79 17.72 1.33
N ASN A 101 -7.05 16.62 1.40
CA ASN A 101 -5.60 16.55 1.21
C ASN A 101 -5.18 16.12 -0.22
N MET A 102 -6.13 15.93 -1.14
CA MET A 102 -5.83 15.51 -2.51
C MET A 102 -4.86 16.43 -3.27
N HIS A 103 -4.62 17.62 -2.75
CA HIS A 103 -3.65 18.56 -3.33
C HIS A 103 -2.18 18.06 -3.28
N ILE A 104 -1.86 17.04 -2.46
CA ILE A 104 -0.52 16.41 -2.45
C ILE A 104 -0.34 15.40 -3.58
N VAL A 105 -1.40 15.05 -4.33
CA VAL A 105 -1.32 14.10 -5.45
C VAL A 105 -1.04 14.87 -6.74
N HIS A 106 0.18 14.73 -7.26
CA HIS A 106 0.64 15.38 -8.48
C HIS A 106 0.90 14.36 -9.60
N GLY A 107 -0.10 14.19 -10.49
CA GLY A 107 -0.03 13.18 -11.54
C GLY A 107 -0.01 11.76 -10.95
N GLN A 108 1.13 11.09 -10.99
CA GLN A 108 1.33 9.74 -10.44
C GLN A 108 2.25 9.73 -9.21
N LYS A 109 2.41 10.87 -8.53
CA LYS A 109 3.28 11.01 -7.35
C LYS A 109 2.51 11.56 -6.18
N ILE A 110 2.97 11.21 -4.98
CA ILE A 110 2.51 11.79 -3.72
C ILE A 110 3.64 12.72 -3.23
N GLU A 111 3.37 14.01 -3.18
CA GLU A 111 4.33 15.06 -2.78
C GLU A 111 3.77 15.82 -1.57
N GLY A 112 4.04 15.32 -0.38
CA GLY A 112 3.56 15.84 0.91
C GLY A 112 3.10 14.75 1.87
N PRO A 113 2.74 15.11 3.11
CA PRO A 113 2.31 14.18 4.14
C PRO A 113 0.87 13.70 3.89
N PRO A 114 0.62 12.38 3.77
CA PRO A 114 -0.71 11.81 3.74
C PRO A 114 -1.41 11.91 5.10
N ASP A 115 -2.72 11.62 5.16
CA ASP A 115 -3.49 11.69 6.41
C ASP A 115 -3.25 10.48 7.32
N LEU A 116 -2.90 9.33 6.74
CA LEU A 116 -2.54 8.12 7.46
C LEU A 116 -1.50 7.33 6.68
N VAL A 117 -0.52 6.80 7.39
CA VAL A 117 0.37 5.75 6.91
C VAL A 117 0.28 4.52 7.79
N VAL A 118 0.36 3.34 7.17
CA VAL A 118 0.38 2.04 7.84
C VAL A 118 1.64 1.30 7.44
N GLU A 119 2.37 0.79 8.42
CA GLU A 119 3.53 -0.08 8.23
C GLU A 119 3.21 -1.46 8.81
N ILE A 120 3.43 -2.51 8.04
CA ILE A 120 3.21 -3.89 8.45
C ILE A 120 4.56 -4.52 8.76
N LEU A 121 4.68 -5.11 9.94
CA LEU A 121 5.91 -5.71 10.39
C LEU A 121 6.24 -6.97 9.60
N SER A 122 7.49 -7.08 9.13
CA SER A 122 8.03 -8.33 8.60
C SER A 122 9.14 -8.89 9.51
N PRO A 123 9.38 -10.20 9.53
CA PRO A 123 10.40 -10.81 10.40
C PRO A 123 11.82 -10.27 10.18
N GLY A 124 12.10 -9.62 9.06
CA GLY A 124 13.41 -9.07 8.71
C GLY A 124 13.53 -7.55 8.82
N SER A 125 12.40 -6.82 8.90
CA SER A 125 12.41 -5.37 9.12
C SER A 125 12.57 -5.11 10.62
N GLY A 126 13.81 -4.96 11.07
CA GLY A 126 14.13 -4.81 12.47
C GLY A 126 13.41 -3.64 13.12
N LYS A 127 13.32 -3.67 14.47
CA LYS A 127 12.80 -2.55 15.29
C LYS A 127 13.37 -1.17 14.92
N HIS A 128 14.51 -1.16 14.21
CA HIS A 128 15.22 0.06 13.83
C HIS A 128 14.49 0.86 12.76
N ASP A 129 13.93 0.20 11.74
CA ASP A 129 13.28 0.91 10.63
C ASP A 129 11.99 1.61 11.08
N LYS A 130 11.25 0.99 12.01
CA LYS A 130 10.02 1.56 12.57
C LYS A 130 10.27 2.81 13.39
N ILE A 131 11.33 2.80 14.21
CA ILE A 131 11.66 3.94 15.07
C ILE A 131 12.05 5.13 14.20
N ASN A 132 12.85 4.88 13.16
CA ASN A 132 13.28 5.93 12.25
C ASN A 132 12.11 6.48 11.42
N LYS A 133 11.30 5.60 10.81
CA LYS A 133 10.11 6.02 10.03
C LYS A 133 9.10 6.77 10.90
N LYS A 134 8.83 6.29 12.11
CA LYS A 134 7.95 6.98 13.06
C LYS A 134 8.40 8.42 13.32
N ALA A 135 9.70 8.62 13.56
CA ALA A 135 10.24 9.96 13.82
C ALA A 135 10.11 10.88 12.60
N ILE A 136 10.26 10.32 11.37
CA ILE A 136 10.08 11.07 10.13
C ILE A 136 8.60 11.45 9.95
N TYR A 137 7.69 10.50 10.08
CA TYR A 137 6.26 10.74 9.95
C TYR A 137 5.77 11.77 10.98
N GLU A 138 6.29 11.71 12.22
CA GLU A 138 6.05 12.71 13.25
C GLU A 138 6.54 14.09 12.85
N HIS A 139 7.78 14.17 12.33
CA HIS A 139 8.42 15.43 11.91
C HIS A 139 7.64 16.12 10.80
N PHE A 140 7.14 15.35 9.80
CA PHE A 140 6.37 15.88 8.67
C PHE A 140 4.89 16.07 8.98
N GLY A 141 4.46 15.79 10.20
CA GLY A 141 3.11 16.11 10.67
C GLY A 141 2.03 15.18 10.13
N ILE A 142 2.36 13.92 9.77
CA ILE A 142 1.35 12.94 9.37
C ILE A 142 0.39 12.70 10.54
N PRO A 143 -0.94 12.93 10.36
CA PRO A 143 -1.89 12.94 11.49
C PRO A 143 -1.98 11.61 12.23
N GLU A 144 -1.90 10.47 11.51
CA GLU A 144 -1.93 9.13 12.10
C GLU A 144 -0.88 8.22 11.48
N PHE A 145 -0.30 7.39 12.33
CA PHE A 145 0.63 6.34 11.95
C PHE A 145 0.23 5.04 12.65
N TRP A 146 0.02 3.98 11.88
CA TRP A 146 -0.33 2.67 12.42
C TRP A 146 0.77 1.66 12.17
N VAL A 147 1.01 0.82 13.17
CA VAL A 147 1.94 -0.32 13.07
C VAL A 147 1.14 -1.60 13.24
N VAL A 148 1.13 -2.42 12.21
CA VAL A 148 0.49 -3.73 12.24
C VAL A 148 1.54 -4.78 12.59
N ASP A 149 1.29 -5.57 13.63
CA ASP A 149 2.18 -6.64 14.09
C ASP A 149 1.52 -8.00 13.83
N PRO A 150 1.87 -8.69 12.72
CA PRO A 150 1.23 -9.95 12.34
C PRO A 150 1.43 -11.08 13.35
N PRO A 151 2.66 -11.27 13.94
CA PRO A 151 2.88 -12.29 14.97
C PRO A 151 2.01 -12.14 16.23
N HIS A 152 1.70 -10.91 16.61
CA HIS A 152 0.90 -10.61 17.80
C HIS A 152 -0.56 -10.31 17.48
N GLU A 153 -0.91 -10.24 16.20
CA GLU A 153 -2.27 -9.91 15.70
C GLU A 153 -2.78 -8.60 16.29
N THR A 154 -1.92 -7.57 16.29
CA THR A 154 -2.24 -6.26 16.87
C THR A 154 -2.01 -5.12 15.88
N VAL A 155 -2.72 -4.02 16.12
CA VAL A 155 -2.51 -2.72 15.47
C VAL A 155 -2.22 -1.68 16.53
N ASP A 156 -1.01 -1.14 16.55
CA ASP A 156 -0.65 0.03 17.34
C ASP A 156 -1.00 1.30 16.58
N GLN A 157 -1.87 2.12 17.15
CA GLN A 157 -2.30 3.39 16.58
C GLN A 157 -1.60 4.55 17.27
N PHE A 158 -0.79 5.30 16.50
CA PHE A 158 -0.16 6.54 16.94
C PHE A 158 -0.89 7.72 16.32
N VAL A 159 -1.23 8.69 17.17
CA VAL A 159 -1.95 9.91 16.77
C VAL A 159 -1.08 11.13 17.07
N LEU A 160 -0.97 12.03 16.11
CA LEU A 160 -0.21 13.26 16.27
C LEU A 160 -1.00 14.27 17.12
N GLY A 161 -0.39 14.70 18.20
CA GLY A 161 -0.88 15.74 19.10
C GLY A 161 0.27 16.59 19.58
N GLU A 162 0.15 17.93 19.54
CA GLU A 162 1.18 18.88 19.98
C GLU A 162 2.56 18.61 19.33
N GLY A 163 2.56 18.17 18.06
CA GLY A 163 3.78 17.90 17.29
C GLY A 163 4.49 16.60 17.65
N ARG A 164 3.83 15.69 18.41
CA ARG A 164 4.38 14.38 18.78
C ARG A 164 3.35 13.28 18.65
N TYR A 165 3.85 12.07 18.32
CA TYR A 165 3.01 10.88 18.33
C TYR A 165 2.79 10.35 19.75
N HIS A 166 1.52 10.19 20.09
CA HIS A 166 1.08 9.48 21.27
C HIS A 166 0.47 8.14 20.86
N LEU A 167 0.79 7.07 21.58
CA LEU A 167 0.08 5.80 21.41
C LEU A 167 -1.36 6.00 21.85
N HIS A 168 -2.30 6.00 20.90
CA HIS A 168 -3.72 6.13 21.18
C HIS A 168 -4.31 4.82 21.72
N GLY A 169 -3.85 3.69 21.16
CA GLY A 169 -4.24 2.35 21.60
C GLY A 169 -3.50 1.26 20.84
N THR A 170 -3.52 0.07 21.45
CA THR A 170 -3.14 -1.19 20.81
C THR A 170 -4.41 -2.01 20.66
N PHE A 171 -4.77 -2.36 19.44
CA PHE A 171 -6.01 -3.05 19.09
C PHE A 171 -5.71 -4.48 18.69
N SER A 172 -6.48 -5.45 19.19
CA SER A 172 -6.39 -6.87 18.90
C SER A 172 -7.76 -7.41 18.46
N GLU A 173 -7.89 -8.72 18.28
CA GLU A 173 -9.08 -9.38 17.74
C GLU A 173 -10.42 -9.02 18.41
N ASP A 174 -10.40 -8.65 19.69
CA ASP A 174 -11.61 -8.29 20.43
C ASP A 174 -11.99 -6.79 20.31
N HIS A 175 -11.27 -6.04 19.48
CA HIS A 175 -11.43 -4.60 19.38
C HIS A 175 -11.94 -4.17 18.00
N SER A 176 -12.68 -3.06 18.01
CA SER A 176 -12.91 -2.26 16.78
C SER A 176 -11.92 -1.11 16.75
N LEU A 177 -11.13 -1.05 15.70
CA LEU A 177 -10.21 0.05 15.45
C LEU A 177 -10.99 1.24 14.90
N THR A 178 -10.98 2.34 15.62
CA THR A 178 -11.56 3.63 15.21
C THR A 178 -10.45 4.67 15.15
N SER A 179 -10.64 5.72 14.34
CA SER A 179 -9.65 6.78 14.22
C SER A 179 -10.19 8.10 14.80
N PRO A 180 -9.43 8.79 15.65
CA PRO A 180 -9.80 10.13 16.11
C PRO A 180 -9.64 11.21 15.03
N LYS A 181 -8.90 10.94 13.95
CA LYS A 181 -8.66 11.89 12.86
C LYS A 181 -9.49 11.57 11.60
N LEU A 182 -9.81 10.30 11.39
CA LEU A 182 -10.50 9.81 10.20
C LEU A 182 -11.83 9.19 10.61
N ALA A 183 -12.89 9.99 10.60
CA ALA A 183 -14.23 9.60 11.09
C ALA A 183 -14.85 8.39 10.34
N CYS A 184 -14.37 8.10 9.13
CA CYS A 184 -14.81 6.94 8.35
C CYS A 184 -14.26 5.61 8.87
N VAL A 185 -13.17 5.63 9.66
CA VAL A 185 -12.51 4.41 10.12
C VAL A 185 -13.31 3.73 11.23
N HIS A 186 -13.79 2.54 10.90
CA HIS A 186 -14.40 1.61 11.85
C HIS A 186 -14.12 0.19 11.35
N ILE A 187 -13.06 -0.44 11.86
CA ILE A 187 -12.52 -1.70 11.37
C ILE A 187 -12.57 -2.74 12.50
N ASP A 188 -13.18 -3.88 12.22
CA ASP A 188 -13.07 -5.07 13.08
C ASP A 188 -11.66 -5.65 12.90
N VAL A 189 -10.83 -5.55 13.96
CA VAL A 189 -9.44 -6.02 13.93
C VAL A 189 -9.36 -7.52 13.71
N LYS A 190 -10.32 -8.29 14.24
CA LYS A 190 -10.42 -9.72 13.99
C LYS A 190 -10.49 -10.03 12.48
N ALA A 191 -11.26 -9.24 11.73
CA ALA A 191 -11.39 -9.40 10.30
C ALA A 191 -10.05 -9.23 9.54
N LEU A 192 -9.09 -8.49 10.06
CA LEU A 192 -7.77 -8.32 9.45
C LEU A 192 -6.92 -9.60 9.52
N PHE A 193 -7.06 -10.39 10.58
CA PHE A 193 -6.17 -11.52 10.89
C PHE A 193 -6.80 -12.90 10.70
N GLN A 194 -8.10 -12.99 10.39
CA GLN A 194 -8.86 -14.25 10.36
C GLN A 194 -8.48 -15.26 9.26
N GLU A 195 -7.81 -14.83 8.21
CA GLU A 195 -7.45 -15.73 7.10
C GLU A 195 -5.97 -16.13 7.20
N LYS A 196 -5.69 -17.15 8.03
CA LYS A 196 -4.39 -17.83 7.97
C LYS A 196 -4.44 -18.85 6.84
N ILE A 197 -3.59 -18.65 5.84
CA ILE A 197 -3.42 -19.64 4.78
C ILE A 197 -2.49 -20.73 5.32
N GLU A 198 -3.00 -21.96 5.45
CA GLU A 198 -2.16 -23.13 5.72
C GLU A 198 -1.34 -23.45 4.47
N TYR A 199 -0.05 -23.15 4.50
CA TYR A 199 0.85 -23.51 3.43
C TYR A 199 1.17 -25.01 3.50
N ARG A 200 1.10 -25.71 2.35
CA ARG A 200 1.68 -27.04 2.22
C ARG A 200 3.21 -26.90 2.33
N GLN A 201 3.78 -27.56 3.32
CA GLN A 201 5.22 -27.71 3.46
C GLN A 201 5.81 -28.60 2.37
#